data_c00148334c5d5d68f3b281138e48922e
#
_entry.id   c00148334c5d5d68f3b281138e48922e
#
_cell.length_a   1.000
_cell.length_b   1.000
_cell.length_c   1.000
_cell.angle_alpha   90.00
_cell.angle_beta   90.00
_cell.angle_gamma   90.00
#
_symmetry.space_group_name_H-M   'P 1'
#
loop_
_entity.id
_entity.type
_entity.pdbx_description
1 polymer ?
#
loop_
_entity_poly.entity_id
_entity_poly.type
_entity_poly.pdbx_seq_one_letter_code
_entity_poly.pdbx_strand_id
1 'polypeptide(L)'
;ATYYSYDGHYFYTDYDTMISDYRGNTRANSINPNQPYYNYYQYLPLRGQSGYSASELNTLVNNRAKDDSYKMYNTGSNFVSNQSTYGVNAMLMACVGGLESAWGSSSIAKNKNNLFGLNAVDSSPGTSADTYSSVNECIKTFAETYMSKRYLRSGYTYYHGGFLGNKDSGINVSYASDPYWGEKIAALAWSMDSDGGKKDQNKYSIGITNATSLAIRKEATTSSTQLYNNGELSNYAFLILGESGDFYKIQSDPVLNSGRTQIDTSTGVYSPSAMYAYTSKKYVSKVNSGTEEKLTGIVYSAHVADIGWQSDRANGDTAGTTGQNKQVEAMKIQLKDVGYSGSVEYSAHVSDIGWQDWVADGNIAGTTGKAKQMEAIKIRLTGDVASHYDVYYRVHVQDYGWLDWAENGGVA
;
A
#
# COMPACT_ATOMS: atom_id res chain seq x y z
N ALA A 1 -20.36 17.99 21.17
CA ALA A 1 -20.99 18.87 20.17
C ALA A 1 -21.49 18.00 19.01
N THR A 2 -22.65 18.35 18.46
CA THR A 2 -23.17 17.69 17.25
C THR A 2 -22.74 18.55 16.06
N TYR A 3 -22.23 17.87 15.02
CA TYR A 3 -21.87 18.51 13.77
C TYR A 3 -22.73 17.95 12.64
N TYR A 4 -22.98 18.78 11.63
CA TYR A 4 -23.67 18.40 10.41
C TYR A 4 -22.69 18.34 9.25
N SER A 5 -22.83 17.37 8.37
CA SER A 5 -22.06 17.26 7.14
C SER A 5 -22.93 16.67 6.04
N TYR A 6 -22.85 17.22 4.85
CA TYR A 6 -23.58 16.70 3.68
C TYR A 6 -22.80 15.61 2.95
N ASP A 7 -21.46 15.77 2.85
CA ASP A 7 -20.58 14.92 2.07
C ASP A 7 -19.54 14.16 2.93
N GLY A 8 -19.53 14.38 4.25
CA GLY A 8 -18.53 13.80 5.14
C GLY A 8 -17.16 14.51 5.11
N HIS A 9 -17.00 15.58 4.31
CA HIS A 9 -15.75 16.31 4.15
C HIS A 9 -15.74 17.66 4.84
N TYR A 10 -16.87 18.36 4.84
CA TYR A 10 -17.05 19.67 5.48
C TYR A 10 -18.07 19.58 6.58
N PHE A 11 -17.75 20.13 7.75
CA PHE A 11 -18.57 20.04 8.95
C PHE A 11 -19.08 21.41 9.38
N TYR A 12 -20.29 21.44 9.93
CA TYR A 12 -21.00 22.63 10.33
C TYR A 12 -21.58 22.44 11.73
N THR A 13 -21.63 23.50 12.49
CA THR A 13 -22.32 23.54 13.79
C THR A 13 -23.82 23.80 13.68
N ASP A 14 -24.27 24.29 12.51
CA ASP A 14 -25.66 24.62 12.22
C ASP A 14 -26.11 24.01 10.89
N TYR A 15 -27.28 23.39 10.88
CA TYR A 15 -27.84 22.70 9.72
C TYR A 15 -28.22 23.65 8.57
N ASP A 16 -28.86 24.79 8.90
CA ASP A 16 -29.32 25.73 7.89
C ASP A 16 -28.13 26.43 7.20
N THR A 17 -27.07 26.70 7.95
CA THR A 17 -25.82 27.22 7.42
C THR A 17 -25.19 26.20 6.44
N MET A 18 -25.19 24.91 6.77
CA MET A 18 -24.73 23.85 5.85
C MET A 18 -25.55 23.88 4.56
N ILE A 19 -26.86 23.86 4.64
CA ILE A 19 -27.74 23.87 3.47
C ILE A 19 -27.52 25.10 2.60
N SER A 20 -27.37 26.27 3.22
CA SER A 20 -27.09 27.54 2.53
C SER A 20 -25.80 27.50 1.76
N ASP A 21 -24.70 27.00 2.38
CA ASP A 21 -23.40 26.88 1.76
C ASP A 21 -23.45 25.91 0.56
N TYR A 22 -24.06 24.73 0.71
CA TYR A 22 -24.17 23.77 -0.37
C TYR A 22 -24.99 24.28 -1.55
N ARG A 23 -26.10 24.99 -1.30
CA ARG A 23 -26.89 25.65 -2.34
C ARG A 23 -26.13 26.78 -3.03
N GLY A 24 -25.28 27.50 -2.29
CA GLY A 24 -24.41 28.55 -2.80
C GLY A 24 -23.10 28.03 -3.44
N ASN A 25 -22.91 26.71 -3.51
CA ASN A 25 -21.69 26.07 -3.95
C ASN A 25 -20.41 26.59 -3.27
N THR A 26 -20.51 26.88 -1.98
CA THR A 26 -19.41 27.30 -1.12
C THR A 26 -19.27 26.38 0.10
N ARG A 27 -18.16 26.50 0.81
CA ARG A 27 -17.89 25.80 2.09
C ARG A 27 -17.33 26.79 3.11
N ALA A 28 -17.46 28.08 2.84
CA ALA A 28 -16.80 29.14 3.60
C ALA A 28 -17.22 29.20 5.07
N ASN A 29 -18.45 28.77 5.40
CA ASN A 29 -18.98 28.79 6.76
C ASN A 29 -18.84 27.43 7.47
N SER A 30 -18.19 26.45 6.85
CA SER A 30 -17.81 25.20 7.54
C SER A 30 -16.73 25.46 8.60
N ILE A 31 -16.58 24.56 9.57
CA ILE A 31 -15.50 24.65 10.56
C ILE A 31 -14.13 24.30 9.98
N ASN A 32 -14.08 23.72 8.78
CA ASN A 32 -12.87 23.30 8.10
C ASN A 32 -12.83 23.69 6.61
N PRO A 33 -13.07 24.97 6.25
CA PRO A 33 -13.30 25.40 4.86
C PRO A 33 -12.11 25.17 3.93
N ASN A 34 -10.89 25.20 4.46
CA ASN A 34 -9.65 25.04 3.68
C ASN A 34 -9.02 23.66 3.82
N GLN A 35 -9.59 22.77 4.64
CA GLN A 35 -9.06 21.44 4.93
C GLN A 35 -10.20 20.42 4.98
N PRO A 36 -10.72 19.98 3.83
CA PRO A 36 -11.73 18.94 3.77
C PRO A 36 -11.23 17.68 4.48
N TYR A 37 -12.07 17.07 5.28
CA TYR A 37 -11.76 15.84 5.97
C TYR A 37 -11.94 14.65 5.05
N TYR A 38 -10.97 13.74 5.06
CA TYR A 38 -11.05 12.44 4.42
C TYR A 38 -10.76 11.36 5.45
N ASN A 39 -11.73 10.49 5.71
CA ASN A 39 -11.52 9.36 6.61
C ASN A 39 -10.48 8.41 6.00
N TYR A 40 -9.39 8.17 6.72
CA TYR A 40 -8.25 7.41 6.20
C TYR A 40 -8.66 6.04 5.66
N TYR A 41 -9.39 5.22 6.43
CA TYR A 41 -9.77 3.87 5.99
C TYR A 41 -10.81 3.87 4.87
N GLN A 42 -11.68 4.86 4.83
CA GLN A 42 -12.69 4.99 3.76
C GLN A 42 -12.07 5.32 2.42
N TYR A 43 -10.99 6.12 2.44
CA TYR A 43 -10.27 6.54 1.23
C TYR A 43 -8.94 5.80 1.01
N LEU A 44 -8.59 4.86 1.89
CA LEU A 44 -7.43 3.98 1.69
C LEU A 44 -7.68 3.04 0.51
N PRO A 45 -6.90 3.14 -0.58
CA PRO A 45 -6.97 2.17 -1.66
C PRO A 45 -6.70 0.75 -1.18
N LEU A 46 -7.50 -0.22 -1.65
CA LEU A 46 -7.38 -1.62 -1.26
C LEU A 46 -6.04 -2.25 -1.68
N ARG A 47 -5.30 -1.61 -2.58
CA ARG A 47 -3.92 -2.00 -2.93
C ARG A 47 -2.91 -1.68 -1.83
N GLY A 48 -3.26 -0.86 -0.84
CA GLY A 48 -2.46 -0.64 0.35
C GLY A 48 -2.42 -1.90 1.21
N GLN A 49 -1.23 -2.44 1.44
CA GLN A 49 -1.05 -3.68 2.21
C GLN A 49 -1.23 -3.41 3.71
N SER A 50 -2.02 -4.24 4.39
CA SER A 50 -2.07 -4.26 5.84
C SER A 50 -0.72 -4.72 6.42
N GLY A 51 -0.28 -4.09 7.51
CA GLY A 51 0.96 -4.43 8.21
C GLY A 51 0.83 -5.57 9.23
N TYR A 52 -0.36 -6.14 9.38
CA TYR A 52 -0.60 -7.24 10.32
C TYR A 52 -0.11 -8.57 9.75
N SER A 53 0.64 -9.32 10.58
CA SER A 53 0.96 -10.72 10.30
C SER A 53 -0.30 -11.60 10.37
N ALA A 54 -0.20 -12.81 9.85
CA ALA A 54 -1.29 -13.79 9.91
C ALA A 54 -1.77 -14.05 11.36
N SER A 55 -0.84 -14.18 12.29
CA SER A 55 -1.15 -14.41 13.71
C SER A 55 -1.82 -13.22 14.37
N GLU A 56 -1.33 -12.00 14.10
CA GLU A 56 -1.91 -10.77 14.65
C GLU A 56 -3.32 -10.52 14.11
N LEU A 57 -3.49 -10.63 12.79
CA LEU A 57 -4.82 -10.47 12.17
C LEU A 57 -5.78 -11.55 12.67
N ASN A 58 -5.29 -12.77 12.89
CA ASN A 58 -6.08 -13.86 13.48
C ASN A 58 -6.60 -13.49 14.87
N THR A 59 -5.76 -12.91 15.72
CA THR A 59 -6.16 -12.42 17.04
C THR A 59 -7.25 -11.36 16.93
N LEU A 60 -7.11 -10.39 16.03
CA LEU A 60 -8.09 -9.32 15.83
C LEU A 60 -9.43 -9.83 15.31
N VAL A 61 -9.41 -10.80 14.40
CA VAL A 61 -10.62 -11.47 13.90
C VAL A 61 -11.28 -12.28 15.01
N ASN A 62 -10.51 -13.05 15.79
CA ASN A 62 -11.04 -13.91 16.86
C ASN A 62 -11.61 -13.10 18.04
N ASN A 63 -11.19 -11.88 18.25
CA ASN A 63 -11.84 -10.99 19.23
C ASN A 63 -13.31 -10.68 18.87
N ARG A 64 -13.71 -10.93 17.63
CA ARG A 64 -15.04 -10.66 17.05
C ARG A 64 -15.77 -11.96 16.66
N ALA A 65 -15.09 -12.86 15.98
CA ALA A 65 -15.56 -14.22 15.68
C ALA A 65 -15.20 -15.12 16.87
N LYS A 66 -16.06 -15.15 17.88
CA LYS A 66 -15.79 -15.56 19.27
C LYS A 66 -15.30 -17.01 19.44
N ASP A 67 -15.70 -17.91 18.56
CA ASP A 67 -15.39 -19.34 18.61
C ASP A 67 -15.55 -20.00 17.22
N ASP A 68 -15.34 -21.29 17.12
CA ASP A 68 -15.37 -22.07 15.89
C ASP A 68 -16.76 -22.21 15.24
N SER A 69 -17.81 -21.79 15.92
CA SER A 69 -19.15 -21.66 15.31
C SER A 69 -19.26 -20.48 14.35
N TYR A 70 -18.31 -19.54 14.42
CA TYR A 70 -18.15 -18.42 13.52
C TYR A 70 -17.20 -18.79 12.38
N LYS A 71 -17.66 -18.73 11.14
CA LYS A 71 -16.85 -19.12 9.97
C LYS A 71 -15.59 -18.26 9.74
N MET A 72 -15.49 -17.08 10.35
CA MET A 72 -14.29 -16.26 10.33
C MET A 72 -13.28 -16.59 11.44
N TYR A 73 -13.65 -17.43 12.42
CA TYR A 73 -12.71 -17.82 13.46
C TYR A 73 -11.49 -18.52 12.87
N ASN A 74 -10.29 -18.13 13.29
CA ASN A 74 -9.00 -18.66 12.80
C ASN A 74 -8.71 -18.42 11.29
N THR A 75 -9.23 -17.36 10.68
CA THR A 75 -9.04 -17.08 9.24
C THR A 75 -7.97 -16.01 8.92
N GLY A 76 -7.26 -15.49 9.91
CA GLY A 76 -6.26 -14.44 9.70
C GLY A 76 -5.21 -14.80 8.64
N SER A 77 -4.72 -16.05 8.63
CA SER A 77 -3.77 -16.52 7.62
C SER A 77 -4.34 -16.52 6.20
N ASN A 78 -5.65 -16.79 6.06
CA ASN A 78 -6.30 -16.81 4.75
C ASN A 78 -6.38 -15.40 4.15
N PHE A 79 -6.68 -14.39 4.97
CA PHE A 79 -6.68 -12.99 4.53
C PHE A 79 -5.29 -12.52 4.13
N VAL A 80 -4.27 -12.81 4.95
CA VAL A 80 -2.89 -12.38 4.69
C VAL A 80 -2.30 -13.09 3.46
N SER A 81 -2.55 -14.38 3.26
CA SER A 81 -2.08 -15.10 2.08
C SER A 81 -2.72 -14.58 0.78
N ASN A 82 -4.02 -14.27 0.82
CA ASN A 82 -4.71 -13.69 -0.34
C ASN A 82 -4.30 -12.23 -0.60
N GLN A 83 -3.96 -11.44 0.43
CA GLN A 83 -3.30 -10.16 0.26
C GLN A 83 -1.97 -10.31 -0.49
N SER A 84 -1.14 -11.25 -0.08
CA SER A 84 0.18 -11.48 -0.70
C SER A 84 0.07 -11.87 -2.18
N THR A 85 -0.98 -12.61 -2.55
CA THR A 85 -1.15 -13.10 -3.93
C THR A 85 -1.86 -12.08 -4.82
N TYR A 86 -2.92 -11.46 -4.32
CA TYR A 86 -3.83 -10.63 -5.12
C TYR A 86 -3.75 -9.15 -4.80
N GLY A 87 -2.90 -8.74 -3.85
CA GLY A 87 -2.65 -7.34 -3.51
C GLY A 87 -3.87 -6.60 -2.97
N VAL A 88 -4.77 -7.28 -2.28
CA VAL A 88 -5.96 -6.69 -1.64
C VAL A 88 -5.77 -6.67 -0.13
N ASN A 89 -5.94 -5.51 0.49
CA ASN A 89 -5.69 -5.29 1.91
C ASN A 89 -6.39 -6.31 2.81
N ALA A 90 -5.62 -7.08 3.58
CA ALA A 90 -6.10 -8.19 4.39
C ALA A 90 -7.07 -7.74 5.52
N MET A 91 -6.77 -6.61 6.19
CA MET A 91 -7.63 -6.10 7.25
C MET A 91 -8.95 -5.56 6.68
N LEU A 92 -8.90 -4.81 5.57
CA LEU A 92 -10.12 -4.32 4.93
C LEU A 92 -10.99 -5.47 4.41
N MET A 93 -10.40 -6.51 3.82
CA MET A 93 -11.14 -7.72 3.44
C MET A 93 -11.81 -8.39 4.65
N ALA A 94 -11.10 -8.49 5.78
CA ALA A 94 -11.67 -9.06 7.00
C ALA A 94 -12.83 -8.19 7.54
N CYS A 95 -12.72 -6.87 7.46
CA CYS A 95 -13.80 -5.95 7.85
C CYS A 95 -15.03 -6.08 6.95
N VAL A 96 -14.84 -6.21 5.62
CA VAL A 96 -15.95 -6.45 4.68
C VAL A 96 -16.64 -7.77 5.01
N GLY A 97 -15.89 -8.87 5.13
CA GLY A 97 -16.45 -10.17 5.50
C GLY A 97 -17.14 -10.14 6.87
N GLY A 98 -16.57 -9.41 7.82
CA GLY A 98 -17.14 -9.22 9.15
C GLY A 98 -18.51 -8.52 9.12
N LEU A 99 -18.64 -7.44 8.36
CA LEU A 99 -19.91 -6.74 8.20
C LEU A 99 -20.95 -7.60 7.47
N GLU A 100 -20.57 -8.16 6.31
CA GLU A 100 -21.49 -8.91 5.43
C GLU A 100 -22.00 -10.22 6.06
N SER A 101 -21.19 -10.88 6.87
CA SER A 101 -21.50 -12.19 7.43
C SER A 101 -21.75 -12.21 8.94
N ALA A 102 -21.78 -11.04 9.59
CA ALA A 102 -21.74 -10.95 11.06
C ALA A 102 -20.59 -11.82 11.64
N TRP A 103 -19.37 -11.58 11.12
CA TRP A 103 -18.15 -12.33 11.47
C TRP A 103 -18.23 -13.85 11.19
N GLY A 104 -19.03 -14.24 10.21
CA GLY A 104 -19.21 -15.64 9.83
C GLY A 104 -20.30 -16.37 10.61
N SER A 105 -21.12 -15.66 11.38
CA SER A 105 -22.23 -16.25 12.13
C SER A 105 -23.55 -16.33 11.37
N SER A 106 -23.68 -15.59 10.24
CA SER A 106 -24.89 -15.62 9.40
C SER A 106 -25.19 -17.01 8.84
N SER A 107 -26.45 -17.28 8.52
CA SER A 107 -26.87 -18.57 7.93
C SER A 107 -26.20 -18.84 6.57
N ILE A 108 -26.01 -17.81 5.75
CA ILE A 108 -25.31 -17.91 4.47
C ILE A 108 -23.84 -18.30 4.70
N ALA A 109 -23.16 -17.64 5.62
CA ALA A 109 -21.77 -17.98 5.95
C ALA A 109 -21.65 -19.41 6.47
N LYS A 110 -22.51 -19.83 7.39
CA LYS A 110 -22.49 -21.17 8.00
C LYS A 110 -22.77 -22.28 7.00
N ASN A 111 -23.77 -22.09 6.14
CA ASN A 111 -24.23 -23.14 5.23
C ASN A 111 -23.50 -23.16 3.88
N LYS A 112 -22.93 -22.04 3.46
CA LYS A 112 -22.35 -21.85 2.13
C LYS A 112 -20.89 -21.42 2.12
N ASN A 113 -20.26 -21.25 3.29
CA ASN A 113 -18.93 -20.66 3.44
C ASN A 113 -18.77 -19.28 2.74
N ASN A 114 -19.87 -18.55 2.56
CA ASN A 114 -19.91 -17.29 1.83
C ASN A 114 -19.91 -16.13 2.82
N LEU A 115 -18.72 -15.50 2.96
CA LEU A 115 -18.50 -14.42 3.92
C LEU A 115 -18.89 -13.03 3.40
N PHE A 116 -19.05 -12.88 2.09
CA PHE A 116 -19.20 -11.56 1.45
C PHE A 116 -20.56 -11.36 0.79
N GLY A 117 -21.49 -12.27 1.02
CA GLY A 117 -22.81 -12.22 0.39
C GLY A 117 -22.76 -12.33 -1.14
N LEU A 118 -21.74 -12.98 -1.71
CA LEU A 118 -21.53 -13.03 -3.15
C LEU A 118 -22.70 -13.73 -3.85
N ASN A 119 -23.26 -13.02 -4.85
CA ASN A 119 -24.46 -13.41 -5.61
C ASN A 119 -25.73 -13.61 -4.76
N ALA A 120 -25.76 -13.09 -3.53
CA ALA A 120 -27.01 -13.01 -2.77
C ALA A 120 -27.89 -11.88 -3.36
N VAL A 121 -29.14 -12.22 -3.75
CA VAL A 121 -30.11 -11.22 -4.21
C VAL A 121 -31.15 -10.96 -3.12
N ASP A 122 -31.57 -9.72 -2.97
CA ASP A 122 -32.45 -9.27 -1.86
C ASP A 122 -33.74 -10.06 -1.76
N SER A 123 -34.29 -10.52 -2.91
CA SER A 123 -35.54 -11.30 -2.95
C SER A 123 -35.40 -12.75 -2.46
N SER A 124 -34.19 -13.33 -2.50
CA SER A 124 -33.94 -14.74 -2.11
C SER A 124 -32.48 -14.98 -1.73
N PRO A 125 -31.93 -14.26 -0.74
CA PRO A 125 -30.48 -14.26 -0.47
C PRO A 125 -29.95 -15.65 -0.09
N GLY A 126 -30.71 -16.42 0.66
CA GLY A 126 -30.33 -17.79 1.07
C GLY A 126 -30.26 -18.80 -0.07
N THR A 127 -31.00 -18.58 -1.15
CA THR A 127 -31.04 -19.50 -2.31
C THR A 127 -30.02 -19.09 -3.37
N SER A 128 -29.94 -17.78 -3.68
CA SER A 128 -29.11 -17.25 -4.77
C SER A 128 -27.62 -17.15 -4.42
N ALA A 129 -27.26 -16.95 -3.16
CA ALA A 129 -25.87 -16.82 -2.74
C ALA A 129 -25.00 -18.02 -3.16
N ASP A 130 -23.79 -17.74 -3.64
CA ASP A 130 -22.81 -18.76 -4.01
C ASP A 130 -22.42 -19.65 -2.83
N THR A 131 -22.12 -20.91 -3.13
CA THR A 131 -21.57 -21.88 -2.18
C THR A 131 -20.12 -22.16 -2.49
N TYR A 132 -19.25 -22.09 -1.48
CA TYR A 132 -17.81 -22.33 -1.60
C TYR A 132 -17.40 -23.62 -0.90
N SER A 133 -16.38 -24.30 -1.43
CA SER A 133 -15.82 -25.53 -0.83
C SER A 133 -15.19 -25.26 0.53
N SER A 134 -14.70 -24.05 0.76
CA SER A 134 -14.12 -23.60 2.02
C SER A 134 -14.22 -22.08 2.17
N VAL A 135 -14.03 -21.58 3.38
CA VAL A 135 -13.91 -20.16 3.67
C VAL A 135 -12.73 -19.53 2.92
N ASN A 136 -11.60 -20.25 2.81
CA ASN A 136 -10.45 -19.75 2.06
C ASN A 136 -10.76 -19.59 0.57
N GLU A 137 -11.51 -20.49 -0.05
CA GLU A 137 -11.91 -20.34 -1.45
C GLU A 137 -12.86 -19.14 -1.64
N CYS A 138 -13.71 -18.86 -0.68
CA CYS A 138 -14.53 -17.64 -0.70
C CYS A 138 -13.67 -16.37 -0.62
N ILE A 139 -12.70 -16.31 0.31
CA ILE A 139 -11.79 -15.17 0.47
C ILE A 139 -10.94 -14.99 -0.80
N LYS A 140 -10.43 -16.07 -1.38
CA LYS A 140 -9.70 -16.07 -2.64
C LYS A 140 -10.56 -15.53 -3.79
N THR A 141 -11.77 -16.03 -3.95
CA THR A 141 -12.69 -15.57 -5.00
C THR A 141 -13.00 -14.09 -4.84
N PHE A 142 -13.21 -13.62 -3.61
CA PHE A 142 -13.41 -12.19 -3.34
C PHE A 142 -12.17 -11.37 -3.74
N ALA A 143 -10.98 -11.76 -3.30
CA ALA A 143 -9.74 -11.03 -3.59
C ALA A 143 -9.38 -11.05 -5.09
N GLU A 144 -9.42 -12.23 -5.73
CA GLU A 144 -9.06 -12.41 -7.13
C GLU A 144 -10.13 -11.88 -8.09
N THR A 145 -11.32 -12.49 -8.01
CA THR A 145 -12.35 -12.30 -9.04
C THR A 145 -13.12 -11.00 -8.84
N TYR A 146 -13.59 -10.75 -7.61
CA TYR A 146 -14.38 -9.56 -7.34
C TYR A 146 -13.52 -8.32 -7.22
N MET A 147 -12.48 -8.32 -6.40
CA MET A 147 -11.66 -7.13 -6.22
C MET A 147 -10.68 -6.96 -7.38
N SER A 148 -9.66 -7.81 -7.51
CA SER A 148 -8.55 -7.58 -8.43
C SER A 148 -8.97 -7.52 -9.91
N LYS A 149 -9.88 -8.42 -10.36
CA LYS A 149 -10.33 -8.48 -11.75
C LYS A 149 -11.52 -7.59 -12.08
N ARG A 150 -12.27 -7.06 -11.09
CA ARG A 150 -13.49 -6.28 -11.33
C ARG A 150 -13.44 -4.91 -10.69
N TYR A 151 -13.61 -4.80 -9.36
CA TYR A 151 -13.72 -3.52 -8.64
C TYR A 151 -12.45 -2.66 -8.67
N LEU A 152 -11.28 -3.27 -8.83
CA LEU A 152 -9.99 -2.58 -8.93
C LEU A 152 -9.47 -2.48 -10.37
N ARG A 153 -10.26 -2.84 -11.37
CA ARG A 153 -9.86 -2.81 -12.77
C ARG A 153 -10.52 -1.65 -13.53
N SER A 154 -9.75 -0.63 -13.86
CA SER A 154 -10.20 0.46 -14.73
C SER A 154 -10.80 -0.08 -16.04
N GLY A 155 -11.92 0.48 -16.44
CA GLY A 155 -12.70 0.03 -17.59
C GLY A 155 -13.68 -1.13 -17.33
N TYR A 156 -13.72 -1.67 -16.11
CA TYR A 156 -14.77 -2.61 -15.74
C TYR A 156 -16.01 -1.87 -15.21
N THR A 157 -17.21 -2.38 -15.47
CA THR A 157 -18.48 -1.71 -15.13
C THR A 157 -18.62 -1.33 -13.65
N TYR A 158 -18.00 -2.12 -12.74
CA TYR A 158 -18.07 -1.88 -11.29
C TYR A 158 -16.93 -1.02 -10.76
N TYR A 159 -16.00 -0.59 -11.62
CA TYR A 159 -14.89 0.24 -11.20
C TYR A 159 -15.31 1.70 -11.05
N HIS A 160 -15.28 2.19 -9.84
CA HIS A 160 -15.51 3.59 -9.48
C HIS A 160 -14.42 4.12 -8.54
N GLY A 161 -13.21 3.52 -8.61
CA GLY A 161 -12.08 3.76 -7.71
C GLY A 161 -11.84 2.59 -6.76
N GLY A 162 -10.58 2.29 -6.48
CA GLY A 162 -10.14 1.13 -5.73
C GLY A 162 -10.12 1.30 -4.21
N PHE A 163 -11.04 2.06 -3.64
CA PHE A 163 -11.18 2.36 -2.21
C PHE A 163 -12.63 2.17 -1.77
N LEU A 164 -12.90 2.10 -0.47
CA LEU A 164 -14.26 1.85 0.03
C LEU A 164 -15.26 2.89 -0.46
N GLY A 165 -14.93 4.16 -0.25
CA GLY A 165 -15.70 5.30 -0.76
C GLY A 165 -17.10 5.46 -0.16
N ASN A 166 -17.99 5.99 -0.98
CA ASN A 166 -19.41 6.24 -0.72
C ASN A 166 -20.22 6.13 -2.01
N LYS A 167 -21.38 6.79 -2.15
CA LYS A 167 -22.15 6.72 -3.40
C LYS A 167 -21.62 7.60 -4.53
N ASP A 168 -20.68 8.51 -4.25
CA ASP A 168 -20.07 9.35 -5.29
C ASP A 168 -18.87 8.66 -5.97
N SER A 169 -18.08 7.90 -5.21
CA SER A 169 -16.90 7.20 -5.72
C SER A 169 -16.48 6.04 -4.80
N GLY A 170 -15.68 5.13 -5.34
CA GLY A 170 -15.20 3.95 -4.65
C GLY A 170 -16.08 2.71 -4.86
N ILE A 171 -15.75 1.66 -4.16
CA ILE A 171 -16.39 0.34 -4.25
C ILE A 171 -17.88 0.41 -3.90
N ASN A 172 -18.24 1.25 -2.91
CA ASN A 172 -19.64 1.37 -2.46
C ASN A 172 -20.61 1.85 -3.56
N VAL A 173 -20.14 2.49 -4.61
CA VAL A 173 -21.02 2.90 -5.73
C VAL A 173 -21.80 1.71 -6.26
N SER A 174 -21.16 0.56 -6.44
CA SER A 174 -21.74 -0.63 -7.06
C SER A 174 -21.86 -1.85 -6.14
N TYR A 175 -21.15 -1.89 -5.00
CA TYR A 175 -21.07 -3.09 -4.15
C TYR A 175 -22.30 -3.27 -3.26
N ALA A 176 -22.77 -2.21 -2.62
CA ALA A 176 -23.88 -2.27 -1.67
C ALA A 176 -24.91 -1.16 -1.96
N SER A 177 -26.18 -1.43 -1.70
CA SER A 177 -27.26 -0.42 -1.76
C SER A 177 -27.19 0.57 -0.60
N ASP A 178 -26.63 0.14 0.54
CA ASP A 178 -26.43 0.99 1.72
C ASP A 178 -25.47 2.16 1.40
N PRO A 179 -25.91 3.42 1.48
CA PRO A 179 -25.07 4.57 1.18
C PRO A 179 -23.91 4.74 2.18
N TYR A 180 -24.03 4.18 3.38
CA TYR A 180 -23.03 4.27 4.46
C TYR A 180 -22.17 3.02 4.59
N TRP A 181 -22.20 2.12 3.61
CA TRP A 181 -21.43 0.87 3.66
C TRP A 181 -19.92 1.14 3.80
N GLY A 182 -19.38 2.10 3.04
CA GLY A 182 -17.97 2.45 3.09
C GLY A 182 -17.54 2.98 4.46
N GLU A 183 -18.35 3.84 5.07
CA GLU A 183 -18.11 4.39 6.41
C GLU A 183 -18.20 3.31 7.51
N LYS A 184 -19.13 2.37 7.38
CA LYS A 184 -19.26 1.24 8.33
C LYS A 184 -18.03 0.34 8.30
N ILE A 185 -17.52 -0.01 7.10
CA ILE A 185 -16.29 -0.78 6.97
C ILE A 185 -15.10 0.02 7.51
N ALA A 186 -14.99 1.32 7.20
CA ALA A 186 -13.94 2.18 7.72
C ALA A 186 -13.95 2.27 9.26
N ALA A 187 -15.13 2.31 9.87
CA ALA A 187 -15.26 2.30 11.32
C ALA A 187 -14.80 0.96 11.94
N LEU A 188 -15.13 -0.17 11.30
CA LEU A 188 -14.62 -1.49 11.71
C LEU A 188 -13.10 -1.57 11.57
N ALA A 189 -12.53 -1.08 10.48
CA ALA A 189 -11.09 -1.06 10.25
C ALA A 189 -10.37 -0.20 11.30
N TRP A 190 -10.89 0.99 11.61
CA TRP A 190 -10.36 1.82 12.69
C TRP A 190 -10.40 1.11 14.05
N SER A 191 -11.51 0.45 14.37
CA SER A 191 -11.64 -0.32 15.62
C SER A 191 -10.65 -1.47 15.68
N MET A 192 -10.54 -2.27 14.60
CA MET A 192 -9.60 -3.39 14.54
C MET A 192 -8.15 -2.93 14.67
N ASP A 193 -7.77 -1.89 13.94
CA ASP A 193 -6.42 -1.35 13.98
C ASP A 193 -6.08 -0.72 15.34
N SER A 194 -7.07 -0.07 15.98
CA SER A 194 -6.90 0.44 17.35
C SER A 194 -6.64 -0.68 18.36
N ASP A 195 -7.35 -1.81 18.25
CA ASP A 195 -7.12 -3.00 19.09
C ASP A 195 -5.74 -3.64 18.80
N GLY A 196 -5.27 -3.52 17.56
CA GLY A 196 -4.01 -4.10 17.08
C GLY A 196 -2.76 -3.23 17.27
N GLY A 197 -2.90 -2.05 17.88
CA GLY A 197 -1.79 -1.12 18.12
C GLY A 197 -1.53 -0.13 16.97
N LYS A 198 -2.51 0.08 16.10
CA LYS A 198 -2.53 1.12 15.04
C LYS A 198 -1.43 0.98 13.99
N LYS A 199 -1.16 -0.26 13.56
CA LYS A 199 -0.14 -0.55 12.55
C LYS A 199 -0.47 -0.01 11.15
N ASP A 200 -1.75 0.09 10.81
CA ASP A 200 -2.21 0.52 9.50
C ASP A 200 -2.69 1.97 9.47
N GLN A 201 -2.95 2.58 10.64
CA GLN A 201 -3.44 3.96 10.72
C GLN A 201 -2.42 4.94 10.12
N ASN A 202 -2.87 5.73 9.14
CA ASN A 202 -2.06 6.72 8.43
C ASN A 202 -0.78 6.17 7.78
N LYS A 203 -0.67 4.85 7.59
CA LYS A 203 0.51 4.19 7.03
C LYS A 203 0.86 4.70 5.64
N TYR A 204 -0.13 4.97 4.80
CA TYR A 204 0.07 5.35 3.41
C TYR A 204 -0.25 6.81 3.14
N SER A 205 0.53 7.43 2.26
CA SER A 205 0.21 8.71 1.67
C SER A 205 -0.91 8.54 0.64
N ILE A 206 -1.97 9.35 0.74
CA ILE A 206 -3.16 9.27 -0.12
C ILE A 206 -3.34 10.57 -0.86
N GLY A 207 -3.53 10.48 -2.17
CA GLY A 207 -3.92 11.58 -3.05
C GLY A 207 -5.34 11.40 -3.56
N ILE A 208 -6.07 12.50 -3.66
CA ILE A 208 -7.41 12.56 -4.26
C ILE A 208 -7.35 13.44 -5.50
N THR A 209 -7.89 12.96 -6.62
CA THR A 209 -7.96 13.77 -7.85
C THR A 209 -9.00 14.88 -7.72
N ASN A 210 -8.76 15.99 -8.42
CA ASN A 210 -9.72 17.09 -8.60
C ASN A 210 -10.06 17.32 -10.08
N ALA A 211 -9.85 16.31 -10.92
CA ALA A 211 -10.13 16.34 -12.36
C ALA A 211 -10.62 14.96 -12.83
N THR A 212 -11.47 14.96 -13.83
CA THR A 212 -11.90 13.76 -14.56
C THR A 212 -10.94 13.44 -15.70
N SER A 213 -10.99 12.21 -16.21
CA SER A 213 -10.17 11.74 -17.33
C SER A 213 -8.66 11.98 -17.16
N LEU A 214 -8.22 12.05 -15.92
CA LEU A 214 -6.81 12.26 -15.59
C LEU A 214 -5.99 11.05 -16.04
N ALA A 215 -4.97 11.31 -16.87
CA ALA A 215 -4.13 10.25 -17.41
C ALA A 215 -3.23 9.64 -16.34
N ILE A 216 -3.27 8.33 -16.24
CA ILE A 216 -2.36 7.50 -15.44
C ILE A 216 -1.35 6.88 -16.41
N ARG A 217 -0.08 7.17 -16.24
CA ARG A 217 0.97 6.94 -17.24
C ARG A 217 2.03 5.96 -16.78
N LYS A 218 2.71 5.36 -17.74
CA LYS A 218 3.83 4.44 -17.50
C LYS A 218 5.02 5.16 -16.84
N GLU A 219 5.36 6.35 -17.29
CA GLU A 219 6.51 7.14 -16.82
C GLU A 219 6.08 8.58 -16.46
N ALA A 220 6.92 9.28 -15.71
CA ALA A 220 6.67 10.63 -15.18
C ALA A 220 6.82 11.73 -16.25
N THR A 221 6.13 11.61 -17.36
CA THR A 221 6.13 12.60 -18.44
C THR A 221 4.81 12.59 -19.19
N THR A 222 4.39 13.74 -19.71
CA THR A 222 3.15 13.89 -20.49
C THR A 222 3.16 13.14 -21.81
N SER A 223 4.34 12.85 -22.37
CA SER A 223 4.50 12.05 -23.60
C SER A 223 4.51 10.54 -23.39
N SER A 224 4.56 10.09 -22.13
CA SER A 224 4.55 8.65 -21.82
C SER A 224 3.22 7.99 -22.14
N THR A 225 3.25 6.68 -22.40
CA THR A 225 2.07 5.85 -22.63
C THR A 225 1.08 6.01 -21.48
N GLN A 226 -0.16 6.33 -21.82
CA GLN A 226 -1.27 6.28 -20.89
C GLN A 226 -1.69 4.82 -20.68
N LEU A 227 -1.66 4.36 -19.44
CA LEU A 227 -2.08 3.01 -19.05
C LEU A 227 -3.60 2.92 -18.89
N TYR A 228 -4.16 3.92 -18.22
CA TYR A 228 -5.60 4.10 -18.00
C TYR A 228 -5.88 5.55 -17.57
N ASN A 229 -7.11 5.85 -17.21
CA ASN A 229 -7.49 7.11 -16.58
C ASN A 229 -8.52 6.87 -15.46
N ASN A 230 -8.82 7.91 -14.69
CA ASN A 230 -9.80 7.84 -13.61
C ASN A 230 -11.27 7.96 -14.09
N GLY A 231 -11.51 7.93 -15.39
CA GLY A 231 -12.86 8.03 -15.96
C GLY A 231 -13.53 9.35 -15.62
N GLU A 232 -14.80 9.29 -15.26
CA GLU A 232 -15.61 10.47 -14.88
C GLU A 232 -15.46 10.89 -13.41
N LEU A 233 -14.65 10.17 -12.63
CA LEU A 233 -14.45 10.45 -11.21
C LEU A 233 -13.52 11.64 -11.01
N SER A 234 -13.99 12.70 -10.39
CA SER A 234 -13.17 13.84 -9.98
C SER A 234 -12.57 13.71 -8.57
N ASN A 235 -12.87 12.64 -7.86
CA ASN A 235 -12.46 12.39 -6.47
C ASN A 235 -11.89 10.97 -6.30
N TYR A 236 -11.10 10.53 -7.26
CA TYR A 236 -10.43 9.24 -7.25
C TYR A 236 -9.25 9.21 -6.27
N ALA A 237 -9.26 8.25 -5.33
CA ALA A 237 -8.20 8.07 -4.34
C ALA A 237 -7.17 7.06 -4.81
N PHE A 238 -5.89 7.36 -4.60
CA PHE A 238 -4.78 6.44 -4.85
C PHE A 238 -3.64 6.62 -3.85
N LEU A 239 -2.81 5.58 -3.72
CA LEU A 239 -1.60 5.63 -2.89
C LEU A 239 -0.50 6.39 -3.62
N ILE A 240 0.09 7.36 -2.93
CA ILE A 240 1.30 8.05 -3.37
C ILE A 240 2.50 7.26 -2.86
N LEU A 241 3.31 6.72 -3.77
CA LEU A 241 4.52 5.97 -3.48
C LEU A 241 5.79 6.83 -3.51
N GLY A 242 5.69 8.04 -4.06
CA GLY A 242 6.79 8.98 -4.20
C GLY A 242 6.49 10.07 -5.21
N GLU A 243 7.52 10.83 -5.53
CA GLU A 243 7.44 11.99 -6.44
C GLU A 243 8.53 11.92 -7.49
N SER A 244 8.22 12.39 -8.69
CA SER A 244 9.16 12.52 -9.80
C SER A 244 8.83 13.77 -10.62
N GLY A 245 9.55 14.86 -10.39
CA GLY A 245 9.24 16.17 -10.98
C GLY A 245 7.81 16.61 -10.69
N ASP A 246 7.04 16.91 -11.74
CA ASP A 246 5.64 17.32 -11.66
C ASP A 246 4.64 16.15 -11.53
N PHE A 247 5.13 14.95 -11.27
CA PHE A 247 4.33 13.73 -11.17
C PHE A 247 4.43 13.09 -9.79
N TYR A 248 3.32 12.49 -9.34
CA TYR A 248 3.33 11.48 -8.30
C TYR A 248 3.56 10.10 -8.92
N LYS A 249 4.45 9.31 -8.31
CA LYS A 249 4.47 7.86 -8.48
C LYS A 249 3.36 7.29 -7.63
N ILE A 250 2.46 6.50 -8.20
CA ILE A 250 1.28 5.97 -7.54
C ILE A 250 1.20 4.46 -7.65
N GLN A 251 0.49 3.83 -6.71
CA GLN A 251 0.12 2.42 -6.83
C GLN A 251 -0.97 2.27 -7.89
N SER A 252 -0.80 1.35 -8.85
CA SER A 252 -1.84 1.05 -9.83
C SER A 252 -2.98 0.24 -9.20
N ASP A 253 -4.23 0.63 -9.41
CA ASP A 253 -5.37 -0.21 -9.03
C ASP A 253 -5.48 -1.46 -9.91
N PRO A 254 -5.50 -1.35 -11.26
CA PRO A 254 -5.53 -2.53 -12.10
C PRO A 254 -4.20 -3.29 -12.09
N VAL A 255 -4.29 -4.57 -12.33
CA VAL A 255 -3.13 -5.40 -12.65
C VAL A 255 -2.51 -4.91 -13.95
N LEU A 256 -1.20 -4.70 -13.95
CA LEU A 256 -0.43 -4.33 -15.15
C LEU A 256 0.36 -5.54 -15.66
N ASN A 257 0.57 -5.62 -16.96
CA ASN A 257 1.46 -6.62 -17.55
C ASN A 257 2.93 -6.38 -17.11
N SER A 258 3.80 -7.35 -17.31
CA SER A 258 5.20 -7.31 -16.88
C SER A 258 5.98 -6.10 -17.42
N GLY A 259 5.63 -5.61 -18.61
CA GLY A 259 6.24 -4.42 -19.22
C GLY A 259 5.64 -3.09 -18.75
N ARG A 260 4.61 -3.10 -17.91
CA ARG A 260 3.81 -1.94 -17.53
C ARG A 260 3.40 -1.10 -18.76
N THR A 261 2.85 -1.75 -19.77
CA THR A 261 2.41 -1.09 -21.00
C THR A 261 0.90 -1.07 -21.15
N GLN A 262 0.20 -1.91 -20.43
CA GLN A 262 -1.26 -2.02 -20.45
C GLN A 262 -1.78 -2.77 -19.23
N ILE A 263 -3.08 -2.68 -18.99
CA ILE A 263 -3.80 -3.50 -18.01
C ILE A 263 -3.76 -4.96 -18.46
N ASP A 264 -3.44 -5.87 -17.52
CA ASP A 264 -3.54 -7.31 -17.71
C ASP A 264 -4.90 -7.80 -17.18
N THR A 265 -5.77 -8.23 -18.07
CA THR A 265 -7.10 -8.74 -17.72
C THR A 265 -7.16 -10.25 -17.53
N SER A 266 -6.06 -10.95 -17.80
CA SER A 266 -5.99 -12.42 -17.74
C SER A 266 -5.84 -12.96 -16.32
N THR A 267 -5.23 -12.19 -15.44
CA THR A 267 -4.92 -12.59 -14.06
C THR A 267 -5.43 -11.58 -13.03
N GLY A 268 -5.65 -12.03 -11.80
CA GLY A 268 -5.86 -11.19 -10.62
C GLY A 268 -4.63 -11.09 -9.73
N VAL A 269 -3.55 -11.82 -10.07
CA VAL A 269 -2.29 -11.79 -9.30
C VAL A 269 -1.66 -10.41 -9.38
N TYR A 270 -1.20 -9.90 -8.22
CA TYR A 270 -0.75 -8.52 -8.11
C TYR A 270 0.53 -8.42 -7.29
N SER A 271 1.51 -7.73 -7.83
CA SER A 271 2.76 -7.40 -7.12
C SER A 271 2.86 -5.87 -6.91
N PRO A 272 2.76 -5.38 -5.66
CA PRO A 272 2.82 -3.94 -5.39
C PRO A 272 4.11 -3.28 -5.89
N SER A 273 5.25 -3.96 -5.82
CA SER A 273 6.54 -3.43 -6.27
C SER A 273 6.65 -3.27 -7.79
N ALA A 274 5.93 -4.10 -8.56
CA ALA A 274 5.96 -4.09 -10.02
C ALA A 274 4.85 -3.22 -10.65
N MET A 275 3.75 -2.98 -9.91
CA MET A 275 2.53 -2.38 -10.47
C MET A 275 2.35 -0.95 -9.96
N TYR A 276 3.12 -0.03 -10.53
CA TYR A 276 3.07 1.39 -10.25
C TYR A 276 2.91 2.20 -11.55
N ALA A 277 2.45 3.43 -11.41
CA ALA A 277 2.21 4.36 -12.51
C ALA A 277 2.49 5.79 -12.06
N TYR A 278 2.26 6.74 -12.95
CA TYR A 278 2.50 8.16 -12.68
C TYR A 278 1.29 9.01 -13.08
N THR A 279 1.00 10.03 -12.27
CA THR A 279 -0.04 11.03 -12.57
C THR A 279 0.43 12.43 -12.20
N SER A 280 -0.12 13.45 -12.87
CA SER A 280 0.29 14.84 -12.65
C SER A 280 -0.13 15.34 -11.27
N LYS A 281 0.82 15.92 -10.53
CA LYS A 281 0.58 16.59 -9.23
C LYS A 281 -0.44 17.72 -9.31
N LYS A 282 -0.52 18.39 -10.46
CA LYS A 282 -1.40 19.56 -10.70
C LYS A 282 -2.87 19.26 -10.38
N TYR A 283 -3.29 18.01 -10.54
CA TYR A 283 -4.68 17.59 -10.41
C TYR A 283 -4.93 16.68 -9.20
N VAL A 284 -4.06 16.75 -8.20
CA VAL A 284 -4.10 15.86 -7.03
C VAL A 284 -3.93 16.69 -5.76
N SER A 285 -4.84 16.49 -4.82
CA SER A 285 -4.72 16.97 -3.45
C SER A 285 -4.23 15.82 -2.57
N LYS A 286 -3.08 16.00 -1.90
CA LYS A 286 -2.60 15.05 -0.89
C LYS A 286 -3.42 15.25 0.37
N VAL A 287 -4.25 14.27 0.73
CA VAL A 287 -5.15 14.33 1.88
C VAL A 287 -4.63 13.60 3.11
N ASN A 288 -3.64 12.73 2.93
CA ASN A 288 -2.89 12.10 3.99
C ASN A 288 -1.42 12.00 3.58
N SER A 289 -0.51 12.34 4.49
CA SER A 289 0.94 12.30 4.20
C SER A 289 1.55 10.91 4.39
N GLY A 290 0.81 9.98 4.96
CA GLY A 290 1.33 8.71 5.42
C GLY A 290 2.15 8.85 6.71
N THR A 291 2.41 7.75 7.35
CA THR A 291 3.54 7.66 8.28
C THR A 291 4.75 7.40 7.40
N GLU A 292 5.70 8.33 7.37
CA GLU A 292 7.04 7.91 6.95
C GLU A 292 7.42 6.77 7.88
N GLU A 293 7.71 5.60 7.32
CA GLU A 293 8.35 4.55 8.08
C GLU A 293 9.67 5.16 8.57
N LYS A 294 9.70 5.55 9.85
CA LYS A 294 10.88 6.17 10.43
C LYS A 294 11.93 5.06 10.56
N LEU A 295 12.65 4.84 9.46
CA LEU A 295 13.76 3.90 9.48
C LEU A 295 14.77 4.36 10.52
N THR A 296 15.07 3.49 11.48
CA THR A 296 16.07 3.70 12.55
C THR A 296 17.18 2.66 12.40
N GLY A 297 18.31 2.87 13.09
CA GLY A 297 19.46 1.99 12.98
C GLY A 297 20.30 2.28 11.74
N ILE A 298 20.79 1.24 11.07
CA ILE A 298 21.54 1.37 9.83
C ILE A 298 20.58 1.39 8.64
N VAL A 299 20.55 2.51 7.91
CA VAL A 299 19.66 2.77 6.77
C VAL A 299 20.48 2.90 5.50
N TYR A 300 20.08 2.23 4.44
CA TYR A 300 20.86 2.18 3.19
C TYR A 300 19.96 2.07 1.96
N SER A 301 20.48 2.54 0.82
CA SER A 301 19.87 2.34 -0.50
C SER A 301 20.90 1.97 -1.54
N ALA A 302 20.47 1.19 -2.55
CA ALA A 302 21.29 0.78 -3.67
C ALA A 302 20.85 1.48 -4.96
N HIS A 303 21.84 1.88 -5.77
CA HIS A 303 21.64 2.23 -7.17
C HIS A 303 21.84 0.98 -8.01
N VAL A 304 20.81 0.59 -8.76
CA VAL A 304 20.80 -0.63 -9.58
C VAL A 304 20.73 -0.27 -11.05
N ALA A 305 21.49 -0.94 -11.89
CA ALA A 305 21.49 -0.76 -13.33
C ALA A 305 20.07 -0.81 -13.91
N ASP A 306 19.73 0.12 -14.78
CA ASP A 306 18.43 0.30 -15.45
C ASP A 306 17.23 0.57 -14.49
N ILE A 307 17.46 0.63 -13.17
CA ILE A 307 16.42 0.93 -12.16
C ILE A 307 16.70 2.28 -11.48
N GLY A 308 17.97 2.60 -11.22
CA GLY A 308 18.37 3.77 -10.46
C GLY A 308 18.36 3.53 -8.95
N TRP A 309 18.26 4.63 -8.17
CA TRP A 309 18.19 4.54 -6.71
C TRP A 309 16.89 3.89 -6.25
N GLN A 310 17.04 2.85 -5.46
CA GLN A 310 15.90 2.19 -4.80
C GLN A 310 15.51 2.94 -3.52
N SER A 311 14.33 2.62 -2.99
CA SER A 311 13.88 3.11 -1.67
C SER A 311 14.84 2.65 -0.57
N ASP A 312 14.97 3.45 0.48
CA ASP A 312 15.75 3.13 1.67
C ASP A 312 15.31 1.78 2.27
N ARG A 313 16.28 1.05 2.77
CA ARG A 313 16.15 -0.21 3.52
C ARG A 313 16.83 -0.04 4.88
N ALA A 314 16.54 -0.92 5.83
CA ALA A 314 17.16 -0.86 7.15
C ALA A 314 17.40 -2.25 7.74
N ASN A 315 18.37 -2.33 8.63
CA ASN A 315 18.52 -3.41 9.62
C ASN A 315 18.44 -4.84 9.06
N GLY A 316 19.10 -5.12 7.94
CA GLY A 316 19.17 -6.45 7.33
C GLY A 316 18.23 -6.71 6.17
N ASP A 317 17.38 -5.76 5.82
CA ASP A 317 16.57 -5.84 4.59
C ASP A 317 17.47 -5.84 3.34
N THR A 318 17.05 -6.52 2.28
CA THR A 318 17.81 -6.59 1.02
C THR A 318 17.69 -5.28 0.24
N ALA A 319 18.83 -4.65 -0.07
CA ALA A 319 18.95 -3.57 -1.07
C ALA A 319 19.58 -4.15 -2.35
N GLY A 320 19.05 -3.78 -3.50
CA GLY A 320 19.42 -4.38 -4.78
C GLY A 320 18.34 -5.31 -5.32
N THR A 321 18.73 -6.21 -6.21
CA THR A 321 17.83 -7.20 -6.82
C THR A 321 18.48 -8.58 -6.79
N THR A 322 17.66 -9.65 -6.71
CA THR A 322 18.09 -11.04 -6.90
C THR A 322 17.29 -11.66 -8.05
N GLY A 323 17.91 -12.52 -8.85
CA GLY A 323 17.25 -13.22 -9.95
C GLY A 323 16.88 -12.35 -11.17
N GLN A 324 17.32 -11.09 -11.22
CA GLN A 324 17.00 -10.14 -12.31
C GLN A 324 18.18 -9.82 -13.21
N ASN A 325 19.35 -10.38 -12.95
CA ASN A 325 20.58 -10.12 -13.68
C ASN A 325 20.92 -8.62 -13.79
N LYS A 326 20.74 -7.89 -12.70
CA LYS A 326 21.01 -6.45 -12.60
C LYS A 326 22.06 -6.19 -11.54
N GLN A 327 23.08 -5.44 -11.92
CA GLN A 327 24.20 -5.10 -11.02
C GLN A 327 23.84 -3.93 -10.11
N VAL A 328 24.38 -3.95 -8.89
CA VAL A 328 24.45 -2.77 -8.01
C VAL A 328 25.67 -1.94 -8.46
N GLU A 329 25.47 -0.66 -8.68
CA GLU A 329 26.49 0.27 -9.15
C GLU A 329 26.99 1.24 -8.07
N ALA A 330 26.11 1.57 -7.09
CA ALA A 330 26.45 2.44 -5.97
C ALA A 330 25.56 2.14 -4.75
N MET A 331 26.05 2.56 -3.57
CA MET A 331 25.30 2.54 -2.33
C MET A 331 25.44 3.84 -1.54
N LYS A 332 24.42 4.12 -0.71
CA LYS A 332 24.42 5.10 0.36
C LYS A 332 24.05 4.41 1.64
N ILE A 333 24.78 4.71 2.74
CA ILE A 333 24.53 4.13 4.04
C ILE A 333 24.60 5.24 5.09
N GLN A 334 23.67 5.27 6.06
CA GLN A 334 23.63 6.26 7.13
C GLN A 334 23.10 5.65 8.42
N LEU A 335 23.42 6.25 9.56
CA LEU A 335 22.82 5.93 10.84
C LEU A 335 21.65 6.87 11.13
N LYS A 336 20.55 6.32 11.63
CA LYS A 336 19.37 7.09 12.07
C LYS A 336 18.92 6.64 13.45
N ASP A 337 18.84 7.57 14.39
CA ASP A 337 18.30 7.37 15.75
C ASP A 337 18.95 6.19 16.52
N VAL A 338 20.25 6.02 16.41
CA VAL A 338 20.99 4.91 17.07
C VAL A 338 21.33 5.16 18.53
N GLY A 339 21.07 6.36 19.05
CA GLY A 339 21.26 6.70 20.47
C GLY A 339 22.70 7.04 20.88
N TYR A 340 23.68 6.85 20.01
CA TYR A 340 25.10 7.13 20.25
C TYR A 340 25.68 7.99 19.13
N SER A 341 26.66 8.83 19.44
CA SER A 341 27.35 9.65 18.45
C SER A 341 28.35 8.82 17.63
N GLY A 342 28.55 9.21 16.38
CA GLY A 342 29.50 8.54 15.49
C GLY A 342 28.93 8.45 14.07
N SER A 343 29.63 7.69 13.23
CA SER A 343 29.35 7.58 11.81
C SER A 343 29.42 6.15 11.32
N VAL A 344 28.74 5.85 10.23
CA VAL A 344 29.00 4.67 9.40
C VAL A 344 29.87 5.07 8.23
N GLU A 345 31.02 4.43 8.10
CA GLU A 345 31.93 4.60 6.98
C GLU A 345 31.91 3.36 6.08
N TYR A 346 32.03 3.55 4.78
CA TYR A 346 32.02 2.46 3.82
C TYR A 346 32.83 2.79 2.58
N SER A 347 33.36 1.74 1.94
CA SER A 347 34.18 1.81 0.73
C SER A 347 33.75 0.72 -0.24
N ALA A 348 33.59 1.08 -1.51
CA ALA A 348 33.22 0.16 -2.59
C ALA A 348 34.44 -0.23 -3.43
N HIS A 349 34.53 -1.49 -3.81
CA HIS A 349 35.34 -1.95 -4.91
C HIS A 349 34.50 -1.93 -6.18
N VAL A 350 34.95 -1.21 -7.19
CA VAL A 350 34.23 -1.00 -8.44
C VAL A 350 35.01 -1.56 -9.60
N SER A 351 34.32 -2.24 -10.51
CA SER A 351 34.89 -2.83 -11.72
C SER A 351 35.72 -1.81 -12.51
N ASP A 352 36.94 -2.20 -12.90
CA ASP A 352 37.95 -1.37 -13.61
C ASP A 352 38.43 -0.09 -12.86
N ILE A 353 38.03 0.10 -11.59
CA ILE A 353 38.45 1.23 -10.76
C ILE A 353 39.20 0.74 -9.51
N GLY A 354 38.75 -0.36 -8.92
CA GLY A 354 39.26 -0.88 -7.67
C GLY A 354 38.60 -0.25 -6.44
N TRP A 355 39.28 -0.34 -5.28
CA TRP A 355 38.79 0.23 -4.02
C TRP A 355 38.78 1.76 -4.10
N GLN A 356 37.63 2.35 -3.79
CA GLN A 356 37.47 3.78 -3.63
C GLN A 356 37.83 4.23 -2.20
N ASP A 357 38.05 5.53 -2.02
CA ASP A 357 38.18 6.10 -0.68
C ASP A 357 36.96 5.85 0.20
N TRP A 358 37.17 5.82 1.51
CA TRP A 358 36.09 5.72 2.47
C TRP A 358 35.19 6.97 2.41
N VAL A 359 33.88 6.74 2.38
CA VAL A 359 32.85 7.77 2.50
C VAL A 359 31.99 7.49 3.72
N ALA A 360 31.22 8.46 4.19
CA ALA A 360 30.42 8.34 5.41
C ALA A 360 28.99 8.89 5.23
N ASP A 361 28.08 8.42 6.05
CA ASP A 361 26.79 9.04 6.39
C ASP A 361 25.99 9.57 5.17
N GLY A 362 25.59 8.68 4.29
CA GLY A 362 24.73 8.98 3.12
C GLY A 362 25.47 9.45 1.88
N ASN A 363 26.80 9.60 1.92
CA ASN A 363 27.59 9.86 0.72
C ASN A 363 27.63 8.63 -0.19
N ILE A 364 27.89 8.84 -1.48
CA ILE A 364 27.87 7.75 -2.47
C ILE A 364 29.21 6.99 -2.46
N ALA A 365 29.15 5.67 -2.26
CA ALA A 365 30.20 4.74 -2.64
C ALA A 365 29.78 4.02 -3.92
N GLY A 366 30.71 3.81 -4.84
CA GLY A 366 30.42 3.28 -6.17
C GLY A 366 30.33 4.37 -7.23
N THR A 367 29.65 4.06 -8.33
CA THR A 367 29.48 5.02 -9.46
C THR A 367 28.02 5.01 -9.93
N THR A 368 27.56 6.14 -10.48
CA THR A 368 26.27 6.23 -11.16
C THR A 368 26.46 6.66 -12.61
N GLY A 369 25.69 6.08 -13.54
CA GLY A 369 25.73 6.44 -14.96
C GLY A 369 27.01 6.05 -15.70
N LYS A 370 27.82 5.14 -15.14
CA LYS A 370 29.06 4.62 -15.74
C LYS A 370 28.99 3.13 -16.13
N ALA A 371 27.85 2.48 -15.86
CA ALA A 371 27.62 1.06 -16.09
C ALA A 371 28.72 0.16 -15.47
N LYS A 372 29.23 0.55 -14.29
CA LYS A 372 30.26 -0.20 -13.55
C LYS A 372 29.67 -0.78 -12.28
N GLN A 373 29.80 -2.11 -12.14
CA GLN A 373 29.30 -2.84 -10.99
C GLN A 373 30.18 -2.61 -9.75
N MET A 374 29.54 -2.63 -8.59
CA MET A 374 30.22 -2.86 -7.32
C MET A 374 30.54 -4.34 -7.21
N GLU A 375 31.77 -4.68 -6.91
CA GLU A 375 32.28 -6.07 -6.81
C GLU A 375 32.47 -6.48 -5.35
N ALA A 376 32.71 -5.50 -4.46
CA ALA A 376 32.84 -5.72 -3.03
C ALA A 376 32.55 -4.44 -2.23
N ILE A 377 32.26 -4.60 -0.96
CA ILE A 377 32.03 -3.48 -0.03
C ILE A 377 32.72 -3.76 1.32
N LYS A 378 33.17 -2.68 1.97
CA LYS A 378 33.59 -2.66 3.37
C LYS A 378 32.75 -1.65 4.11
N ILE A 379 32.27 -2.00 5.32
CA ILE A 379 31.47 -1.11 6.16
C ILE A 379 31.99 -1.19 7.59
N ARG A 380 32.17 -0.03 8.25
CA ARG A 380 32.57 0.05 9.66
C ARG A 380 31.82 1.18 10.37
N LEU A 381 31.71 1.06 11.66
CA LEU A 381 31.27 2.14 12.53
C LEU A 381 32.49 2.91 13.07
N THR A 382 32.32 4.19 13.34
CA THR A 382 33.35 5.06 13.95
C THR A 382 32.72 5.97 15.00
N GLY A 383 33.55 6.45 15.96
CA GLY A 383 33.07 7.24 17.10
C GLY A 383 32.46 6.37 18.20
N ASP A 384 31.62 6.99 19.04
CA ASP A 384 31.05 6.36 20.23
C ASP A 384 30.17 5.14 19.86
N VAL A 385 29.43 5.23 18.77
CA VAL A 385 28.56 4.15 18.25
C VAL A 385 29.34 2.83 18.02
N ALA A 386 30.62 2.91 17.63
CA ALA A 386 31.46 1.74 17.40
C ALA A 386 31.87 1.00 18.70
N SER A 387 31.70 1.61 19.85
CA SER A 387 31.93 0.95 21.14
C SER A 387 30.68 0.23 21.68
N HIS A 388 29.53 0.43 21.05
CA HIS A 388 28.24 -0.11 21.48
C HIS A 388 27.63 -1.10 20.49
N TYR A 389 28.03 -1.06 19.22
CA TYR A 389 27.49 -1.91 18.15
C TYR A 389 28.59 -2.45 17.25
N ASP A 390 28.36 -3.66 16.75
CA ASP A 390 29.05 -4.24 15.62
C ASP A 390 28.17 -4.17 14.37
N VAL A 391 28.78 -3.95 13.20
CA VAL A 391 28.08 -3.98 11.92
C VAL A 391 28.41 -5.26 11.16
N TYR A 392 27.36 -6.04 10.86
CA TYR A 392 27.43 -7.24 10.03
C TYR A 392 26.75 -6.99 8.69
N TYR A 393 27.37 -7.45 7.61
CA TYR A 393 26.83 -7.31 6.27
C TYR A 393 27.29 -8.46 5.37
N ARG A 394 26.52 -8.70 4.32
CA ARG A 394 26.85 -9.70 3.29
C ARG A 394 26.27 -9.26 1.95
N VAL A 395 26.81 -9.83 0.85
CA VAL A 395 26.37 -9.56 -0.51
C VAL A 395 25.83 -10.81 -1.18
N HIS A 396 24.91 -10.60 -2.15
CA HIS A 396 24.46 -11.65 -3.05
C HIS A 396 25.21 -11.52 -4.36
N VAL A 397 25.94 -12.56 -4.75
CA VAL A 397 26.78 -12.60 -5.95
C VAL A 397 26.14 -13.52 -6.98
N GLN A 398 26.22 -13.11 -8.24
CA GLN A 398 25.75 -13.93 -9.35
C GLN A 398 26.43 -15.31 -9.32
N ASP A 399 25.65 -16.36 -9.57
CA ASP A 399 26.06 -17.78 -9.61
C ASP A 399 26.52 -18.37 -8.26
N TYR A 400 26.75 -17.53 -7.22
CA TYR A 400 27.18 -17.98 -5.89
C TYR A 400 26.09 -17.81 -4.82
N GLY A 401 25.13 -16.93 -5.03
CA GLY A 401 24.10 -16.62 -4.02
C GLY A 401 24.62 -15.71 -2.89
N TRP A 402 24.04 -15.85 -1.71
CA TRP A 402 24.47 -15.10 -0.54
C TRP A 402 25.79 -15.62 -0.01
N LEU A 403 26.80 -14.72 0.10
CA LEU A 403 28.07 -15.01 0.73
C LEU A 403 27.97 -14.99 2.27
N ASP A 404 29.04 -15.42 2.92
CA ASP A 404 29.17 -15.33 4.37
C ASP A 404 29.18 -13.88 4.87
N TRP A 405 28.92 -13.70 6.18
CA TRP A 405 28.89 -12.40 6.81
C TRP A 405 30.30 -11.83 6.98
N ALA A 406 30.49 -10.59 6.61
CA ALA A 406 31.61 -9.76 6.98
C ALA A 406 31.25 -8.88 8.18
N GLU A 407 32.24 -8.48 8.95
CA GLU A 407 32.09 -7.71 10.19
C GLU A 407 33.07 -6.54 10.20
N ASN A 408 32.64 -5.37 10.69
CA ASN A 408 33.48 -4.23 11.12
C ASN A 408 34.64 -3.87 10.17
N GLY A 409 34.39 -3.67 8.90
CA GLY A 409 35.38 -3.32 7.88
C GLY A 409 35.98 -4.51 7.12
N GLY A 410 35.54 -5.73 7.40
CA GLY A 410 35.82 -6.90 6.55
C GLY A 410 35.35 -6.70 5.11
N VAL A 411 35.79 -7.52 4.20
CA VAL A 411 35.34 -7.48 2.79
C VAL A 411 34.15 -8.42 2.62
N ALA A 412 33.06 -7.92 2.08
CA ALA A 412 31.92 -8.72 1.61
C ALA A 412 31.77 -8.58 0.10
#